data_3bcac4b53e36af421c1e00db7d9d08b5
#
_entry.id   3bcac4b53e36af421c1e00db7d9d08b5
#
_cell.length_a   1.000
_cell.length_b   1.000
_cell.length_c   1.000
_cell.angle_alpha   90.00
_cell.angle_beta   90.00
_cell.angle_gamma   90.00
#
_symmetry.space_group_name_H-M   'P 1'
#
loop_
_entity.id
_entity.type
_entity.pdbx_description
1 polymer ?
#
loop_
_entity_poly.entity_id
_entity_poly.type
_entity_poly.pdbx_seq_one_letter_code
_entity_poly.pdbx_strand_id
1 'polypeptide(L)'
;MEPRIWSTSELAALKGWGPAQVRSAVREGRITRVRRGSFIEAPAPTPGAAHIARVRAAAHALGEGTVVSHISAAVLLGLPVPQSLLSSVWVTRPHSNGERTPTLRAFRAPVPDDERTVVQGVPVTSLARTVVDLARTVPFEWGVAAADATLRQGVQPVALEQALDRARRRPGMRRARRVVAFADGRAGSPGESLSRAHFLLQGVPAPVLQRVVRTASGIVVGLGDFGWEDERVIGEFDGALKYDGGLGRPEDVIMAEKRREQAFRDEGWWLVRWGWSELLRPAELAERVRRALDHGRRQTS
;
A
#
# COMPACT_ATOMS: atom_id res chain seq x y z
N MET A 1 7.51 -16.75 -4.91
CA MET A 1 7.86 -17.20 -6.30
C MET A 1 6.88 -16.52 -7.25
N GLU A 2 7.37 -15.87 -8.30
CA GLU A 2 6.52 -15.21 -9.30
C GLU A 2 5.86 -16.25 -10.20
N PRO A 3 4.56 -16.10 -10.51
CA PRO A 3 3.87 -17.05 -11.39
C PRO A 3 4.42 -16.95 -12.81
N ARG A 4 4.71 -18.10 -13.42
CA ARG A 4 5.11 -18.19 -14.84
C ARG A 4 3.94 -17.75 -15.73
N ILE A 5 4.25 -16.92 -16.71
CA ILE A 5 3.29 -16.50 -17.74
C ILE A 5 3.42 -17.46 -18.91
N TRP A 6 2.30 -17.99 -19.37
CA TRP A 6 2.17 -18.87 -20.52
C TRP A 6 1.45 -18.16 -21.66
N SER A 7 2.00 -18.16 -22.85
CA SER A 7 1.25 -17.82 -24.06
C SER A 7 0.42 -19.02 -24.55
N THR A 8 -0.56 -18.76 -25.38
CA THR A 8 -1.31 -19.85 -26.06
C THR A 8 -0.38 -20.76 -26.85
N SER A 9 0.64 -20.22 -27.52
CA SER A 9 1.63 -20.96 -28.27
C SER A 9 2.52 -21.84 -27.38
N GLU A 10 2.96 -21.35 -26.25
CA GLU A 10 3.75 -22.15 -25.28
C GLU A 10 2.92 -23.27 -24.64
N LEU A 11 1.64 -23.02 -24.31
CA LEU A 11 0.74 -24.07 -23.84
C LEU A 11 0.53 -25.16 -24.89
N ALA A 12 0.44 -24.79 -26.17
CA ALA A 12 0.35 -25.76 -27.27
C ALA A 12 1.66 -26.53 -27.43
N ALA A 13 2.80 -25.84 -27.49
CA ALA A 13 4.10 -26.44 -27.76
C ALA A 13 4.63 -27.31 -26.60
N LEU A 14 4.48 -26.85 -25.35
CA LEU A 14 5.13 -27.49 -24.19
C LEU A 14 4.19 -28.40 -23.39
N LYS A 15 2.86 -28.15 -23.41
CA LYS A 15 1.85 -28.94 -22.71
C LYS A 15 0.92 -29.72 -23.66
N GLY A 16 1.02 -29.52 -24.97
CA GLY A 16 0.14 -30.13 -25.95
C GLY A 16 -1.32 -29.67 -25.87
N TRP A 17 -1.56 -28.52 -25.30
CA TRP A 17 -2.93 -28.02 -25.02
C TRP A 17 -3.48 -27.26 -26.24
N GLY A 18 -4.49 -27.81 -26.86
CA GLY A 18 -5.31 -27.11 -27.85
C GLY A 18 -6.32 -26.15 -27.16
N PRO A 19 -7.08 -25.37 -27.94
CA PRO A 19 -8.04 -24.40 -27.43
C PRO A 19 -9.08 -24.97 -26.46
N ALA A 20 -9.48 -26.24 -26.66
CA ALA A 20 -10.45 -26.90 -25.75
C ALA A 20 -9.86 -27.19 -24.39
N GLN A 21 -8.62 -27.70 -24.32
CA GLN A 21 -7.90 -27.99 -23.08
C GLN A 21 -7.60 -26.70 -22.32
N VAL A 22 -7.22 -25.61 -23.00
CA VAL A 22 -7.02 -24.30 -22.38
C VAL A 22 -8.31 -23.78 -21.74
N ARG A 23 -9.46 -23.89 -22.45
CA ARG A 23 -10.76 -23.50 -21.87
C ARG A 23 -11.13 -24.35 -20.66
N SER A 24 -10.90 -25.67 -20.72
CA SER A 24 -11.14 -26.58 -19.58
C SER A 24 -10.27 -26.22 -18.38
N ALA A 25 -8.96 -26.02 -18.61
CA ALA A 25 -8.01 -25.67 -17.56
C ALA A 25 -8.33 -24.33 -16.87
N VAL A 26 -8.86 -23.34 -17.61
CA VAL A 26 -9.36 -22.09 -17.04
C VAL A 26 -10.63 -22.32 -16.20
N ARG A 27 -11.58 -23.09 -16.70
CA ARG A 27 -12.83 -23.40 -15.98
C ARG A 27 -12.58 -24.22 -14.71
N GLU A 28 -11.64 -25.13 -14.73
CA GLU A 28 -11.21 -25.96 -13.61
C GLU A 28 -10.27 -25.22 -12.63
N GLY A 29 -9.92 -23.97 -12.91
CA GLY A 29 -9.05 -23.17 -12.04
C GLY A 29 -7.58 -23.62 -12.05
N ARG A 30 -7.15 -24.46 -12.99
CA ARG A 30 -5.72 -24.88 -13.13
C ARG A 30 -4.83 -23.78 -13.68
N ILE A 31 -5.39 -22.90 -14.51
CA ILE A 31 -4.75 -21.68 -14.99
C ILE A 31 -5.72 -20.51 -14.91
N THR A 32 -5.19 -19.31 -14.71
CA THR A 32 -5.98 -18.07 -14.74
C THR A 32 -5.61 -17.27 -15.98
N ARG A 33 -6.62 -16.85 -16.74
CA ARG A 33 -6.41 -15.97 -17.90
C ARG A 33 -6.13 -14.54 -17.40
N VAL A 34 -4.93 -14.04 -17.66
CA VAL A 34 -4.51 -12.66 -17.29
C VAL A 34 -4.76 -11.67 -18.42
N ARG A 35 -4.74 -12.16 -19.69
CA ARG A 35 -5.03 -11.41 -20.91
C ARG A 35 -5.47 -12.37 -22.02
N ARG A 36 -5.97 -11.83 -23.16
CA ARG A 36 -6.21 -12.64 -24.36
C ARG A 36 -4.88 -13.30 -24.81
N GLY A 37 -4.85 -14.62 -24.81
CA GLY A 37 -3.66 -15.39 -25.19
C GLY A 37 -2.57 -15.51 -24.12
N SER A 38 -2.78 -15.02 -22.89
CA SER A 38 -1.80 -15.12 -21.80
C SER A 38 -2.44 -15.65 -20.53
N PHE A 39 -1.76 -16.59 -19.86
CA PHE A 39 -2.27 -17.34 -18.70
C PHE A 39 -1.17 -17.45 -17.65
N ILE A 40 -1.55 -17.62 -16.38
CA ILE A 40 -0.67 -17.99 -15.26
C ILE A 40 -1.18 -19.26 -14.61
N GLU A 41 -0.29 -20.00 -13.95
CA GLU A 41 -0.72 -21.10 -13.08
C GLU A 41 -1.56 -20.54 -11.92
N ALA A 42 -2.68 -21.20 -11.64
CA ALA A 42 -3.60 -20.74 -10.61
C ALA A 42 -3.50 -21.63 -9.36
N PRO A 43 -3.84 -21.07 -8.20
CA PRO A 43 -4.12 -19.65 -7.98
C PRO A 43 -2.82 -18.82 -7.87
N ALA A 44 -2.86 -17.57 -8.31
CA ALA A 44 -1.78 -16.64 -7.94
C ALA A 44 -1.75 -16.47 -6.41
N PRO A 45 -0.58 -16.46 -5.78
CA PRO A 45 -0.48 -16.48 -4.31
C PRO A 45 -1.11 -15.25 -3.64
N THR A 46 -1.15 -14.11 -4.34
CA THR A 46 -1.79 -12.88 -3.86
C THR A 46 -2.43 -12.09 -5.00
N PRO A 47 -3.39 -11.19 -4.72
CA PRO A 47 -3.93 -10.27 -5.73
C PRO A 47 -2.86 -9.41 -6.41
N GLY A 48 -1.82 -9.00 -5.67
CA GLY A 48 -0.67 -8.26 -6.20
C GLY A 48 0.13 -9.10 -7.20
N ALA A 49 0.44 -10.35 -6.88
CA ALA A 49 1.13 -11.26 -7.78
C ALA A 49 0.35 -11.50 -9.08
N ALA A 50 -0.97 -11.66 -8.99
CA ALA A 50 -1.85 -11.74 -10.15
C ALA A 50 -1.80 -10.46 -11.00
N HIS A 51 -1.74 -9.30 -10.36
CA HIS A 51 -1.64 -8.02 -11.06
C HIS A 51 -0.28 -7.86 -11.76
N ILE A 52 0.83 -8.20 -11.10
CA ILE A 52 2.17 -8.20 -11.72
C ILE A 52 2.18 -9.07 -12.97
N ALA A 53 1.61 -10.27 -12.92
CA ALA A 53 1.50 -11.14 -14.09
C ALA A 53 0.69 -10.50 -15.24
N ARG A 54 -0.42 -9.79 -14.92
CA ARG A 54 -1.18 -9.03 -15.93
C ARG A 54 -0.35 -7.92 -16.56
N VAL A 55 0.39 -7.16 -15.75
CA VAL A 55 1.27 -6.07 -16.22
C VAL A 55 2.33 -6.64 -17.17
N ARG A 56 3.03 -7.70 -16.78
CA ARG A 56 4.06 -8.35 -17.62
C ARG A 56 3.48 -8.90 -18.92
N ALA A 57 2.34 -9.58 -18.86
CA ALA A 57 1.64 -10.07 -20.06
C ALA A 57 1.18 -8.94 -20.97
N ALA A 58 0.86 -7.76 -20.42
CA ALA A 58 0.50 -6.60 -21.21
C ALA A 58 1.72 -5.88 -21.79
N ALA A 59 2.84 -5.82 -21.07
CA ALA A 59 4.03 -5.05 -21.43
C ALA A 59 4.56 -5.40 -22.82
N HIS A 60 4.57 -6.67 -23.18
CA HIS A 60 4.99 -7.15 -24.52
C HIS A 60 4.09 -6.66 -25.68
N ALA A 61 2.89 -6.17 -25.38
CA ALA A 61 1.94 -5.70 -26.39
C ALA A 61 1.63 -4.20 -26.26
N LEU A 62 2.26 -3.53 -25.29
CA LEU A 62 2.18 -2.08 -25.16
C LEU A 62 3.11 -1.48 -26.22
N GLY A 63 2.56 -0.61 -27.07
CA GLY A 63 3.33 0.09 -28.10
C GLY A 63 4.47 0.92 -27.52
N GLU A 64 5.39 1.29 -28.38
CA GLU A 64 6.54 2.15 -28.06
C GLU A 64 6.13 3.43 -27.33
N GLY A 65 6.94 3.91 -26.38
CA GLY A 65 6.66 5.08 -25.58
C GLY A 65 5.60 4.89 -24.47
N THR A 66 5.06 3.66 -24.30
CA THR A 66 4.14 3.35 -23.19
C THR A 66 4.92 2.98 -21.94
N VAL A 67 4.58 3.63 -20.81
CA VAL A 67 5.19 3.40 -19.51
C VAL A 67 4.11 2.93 -18.54
N VAL A 68 4.36 1.85 -17.80
CA VAL A 68 3.48 1.39 -16.71
C VAL A 68 3.47 2.45 -15.61
N SER A 69 2.29 2.80 -15.09
CA SER A 69 2.13 3.95 -14.20
C SER A 69 1.05 3.73 -13.14
N HIS A 70 0.84 4.71 -12.24
CA HIS A 70 -0.22 4.68 -11.22
C HIS A 70 -0.22 3.37 -10.42
N ILE A 71 -1.39 2.70 -10.32
CA ILE A 71 -1.59 1.44 -9.57
C ILE A 71 -0.61 0.34 -10.03
N SER A 72 -0.42 0.18 -11.33
CA SER A 72 0.43 -0.89 -11.85
C SER A 72 1.92 -0.64 -11.58
N ALA A 73 2.38 0.60 -11.69
CA ALA A 73 3.74 0.98 -11.27
C ALA A 73 3.92 0.81 -9.77
N ALA A 74 2.94 1.25 -8.98
CA ALA A 74 2.97 1.12 -7.53
C ALA A 74 3.15 -0.32 -7.06
N VAL A 75 2.40 -1.27 -7.64
CA VAL A 75 2.54 -2.70 -7.31
C VAL A 75 3.93 -3.22 -7.66
N LEU A 76 4.47 -2.86 -8.84
CA LEU A 76 5.83 -3.26 -9.24
C LEU A 76 6.92 -2.63 -8.35
N LEU A 77 6.69 -1.44 -7.83
CA LEU A 77 7.58 -0.70 -6.94
C LEU A 77 7.39 -1.06 -5.45
N GLY A 78 6.50 -2.03 -5.13
CA GLY A 78 6.24 -2.45 -3.75
C GLY A 78 5.45 -1.44 -2.91
N LEU A 79 4.75 -0.49 -3.55
CA LEU A 79 3.93 0.49 -2.84
C LEU A 79 2.52 -0.06 -2.54
N PRO A 80 1.93 0.30 -1.39
CA PRO A 80 0.58 -0.11 -1.04
C PRO A 80 -0.47 0.54 -1.95
N VAL A 81 -1.47 -0.25 -2.33
CA VAL A 81 -2.56 0.18 -3.20
C VAL A 81 -3.88 -0.50 -2.82
N PRO A 82 -5.04 0.11 -3.13
CA PRO A 82 -6.34 -0.53 -2.94
C PRO A 82 -6.47 -1.78 -3.82
N GLN A 83 -6.76 -2.94 -3.23
CA GLN A 83 -6.92 -4.20 -3.98
C GLN A 83 -8.04 -4.14 -5.04
N SER A 84 -9.09 -3.35 -4.80
CA SER A 84 -10.19 -3.14 -5.74
C SER A 84 -9.78 -2.54 -7.08
N LEU A 85 -8.59 -1.92 -7.16
CA LEU A 85 -8.08 -1.29 -8.39
C LEU A 85 -7.12 -2.19 -9.19
N LEU A 86 -6.88 -3.43 -8.75
CA LEU A 86 -5.95 -4.37 -9.38
C LEU A 86 -6.53 -5.10 -10.60
N SER A 87 -7.77 -4.86 -10.99
CA SER A 87 -8.40 -5.53 -12.14
C SER A 87 -7.85 -5.10 -13.50
N SER A 88 -7.39 -3.85 -13.64
CA SER A 88 -6.91 -3.25 -14.89
C SER A 88 -5.42 -2.93 -14.81
N VAL A 89 -4.72 -3.03 -15.94
CA VAL A 89 -3.35 -2.51 -16.09
C VAL A 89 -3.40 -1.01 -16.34
N TRP A 90 -2.57 -0.23 -15.64
CA TRP A 90 -2.54 1.22 -15.71
C TRP A 90 -1.25 1.67 -16.37
N VAL A 91 -1.38 2.48 -17.42
CA VAL A 91 -0.25 2.96 -18.23
C VAL A 91 -0.37 4.45 -18.50
N THR A 92 0.76 5.07 -18.81
CA THR A 92 0.84 6.44 -19.33
C THR A 92 1.54 6.42 -20.68
N ARG A 93 1.03 7.15 -21.64
CA ARG A 93 1.61 7.34 -22.97
C ARG A 93 1.33 8.74 -23.52
N PRO A 94 2.24 9.32 -24.33
CA PRO A 94 2.12 10.72 -24.76
C PRO A 94 0.90 10.96 -25.65
N HIS A 95 0.50 9.99 -26.48
CA HIS A 95 -0.55 10.13 -27.50
C HIS A 95 -1.83 9.33 -27.18
N SER A 96 -2.13 9.09 -25.90
CA SER A 96 -3.38 8.42 -25.50
C SER A 96 -4.57 9.36 -25.61
N ASN A 97 -5.71 8.81 -26.01
CA ASN A 97 -7.02 9.52 -25.95
C ASN A 97 -7.73 9.30 -24.58
N GLY A 98 -7.03 8.80 -23.55
CA GLY A 98 -7.65 8.48 -22.27
C GLY A 98 -8.44 7.17 -22.30
N GLU A 99 -7.89 6.14 -22.93
CA GLU A 99 -8.54 4.83 -23.10
C GLU A 99 -8.83 4.19 -21.74
N ARG A 100 -10.06 3.70 -21.57
CA ARG A 100 -10.50 2.97 -20.40
C ARG A 100 -11.32 1.74 -20.84
N THR A 101 -10.73 0.57 -20.63
CA THR A 101 -11.39 -0.73 -20.81
C THR A 101 -11.40 -1.50 -19.49
N PRO A 102 -12.11 -2.62 -19.39
CA PRO A 102 -12.07 -3.47 -18.18
C PRO A 102 -10.66 -3.94 -17.79
N THR A 103 -9.73 -4.04 -18.76
CA THR A 103 -8.37 -4.59 -18.54
C THR A 103 -7.25 -3.57 -18.67
N LEU A 104 -7.50 -2.38 -19.22
CA LEU A 104 -6.49 -1.36 -19.46
C LEU A 104 -7.03 0.04 -19.10
N ARG A 105 -6.20 0.84 -18.44
CA ARG A 105 -6.44 2.25 -18.18
C ARG A 105 -5.24 3.07 -18.64
N ALA A 106 -5.40 3.80 -19.73
CA ALA A 106 -4.34 4.62 -20.29
C ALA A 106 -4.54 6.10 -19.99
N PHE A 107 -3.49 6.77 -19.55
CA PHE A 107 -3.45 8.19 -19.26
C PHE A 107 -2.60 8.90 -20.30
N ARG A 108 -3.01 10.12 -20.67
CA ARG A 108 -2.23 10.96 -21.56
C ARG A 108 -1.31 11.87 -20.76
N ALA A 109 -0.01 11.65 -20.87
CA ALA A 109 1.02 12.56 -20.37
C ALA A 109 2.38 12.18 -20.95
N PRO A 110 3.32 13.14 -21.07
CA PRO A 110 4.72 12.82 -21.27
C PRO A 110 5.29 12.12 -20.01
N VAL A 111 6.22 11.20 -20.23
CA VAL A 111 7.03 10.58 -19.17
C VAL A 111 8.49 10.71 -19.60
N PRO A 112 9.16 11.82 -19.23
CA PRO A 112 10.57 12.03 -19.54
C PRO A 112 11.45 10.98 -18.84
N ASP A 113 12.70 10.85 -19.29
CA ASP A 113 13.61 9.79 -18.85
C ASP A 113 13.89 9.81 -17.35
N ASP A 114 13.95 10.97 -16.75
CA ASP A 114 14.15 11.18 -15.32
C ASP A 114 12.89 10.88 -14.46
N GLU A 115 11.73 10.72 -15.09
CA GLU A 115 10.48 10.28 -14.43
C GLU A 115 10.16 8.79 -14.68
N ARG A 116 11.07 8.03 -15.28
CA ARG A 116 10.89 6.59 -15.53
C ARG A 116 12.07 5.75 -15.03
N THR A 117 11.81 4.49 -14.80
CA THR A 117 12.79 3.47 -14.45
C THR A 117 12.38 2.13 -15.07
N VAL A 118 13.16 1.09 -14.86
CA VAL A 118 12.84 -0.26 -15.32
C VAL A 118 12.77 -1.21 -14.12
N VAL A 119 11.67 -1.92 -13.98
CA VAL A 119 11.46 -2.95 -12.96
C VAL A 119 11.16 -4.26 -13.66
N GLN A 120 11.98 -5.28 -13.45
CA GLN A 120 11.82 -6.61 -14.08
C GLN A 120 11.67 -6.54 -15.62
N GLY A 121 12.45 -5.67 -16.26
CA GLY A 121 12.38 -5.47 -17.73
C GLY A 121 11.18 -4.66 -18.22
N VAL A 122 10.32 -4.17 -17.34
CA VAL A 122 9.15 -3.35 -17.70
C VAL A 122 9.45 -1.87 -17.43
N PRO A 123 9.26 -0.96 -18.41
CA PRO A 123 9.33 0.48 -18.18
C PRO A 123 8.20 0.94 -17.24
N VAL A 124 8.55 1.57 -16.12
CA VAL A 124 7.61 2.08 -15.11
C VAL A 124 7.91 3.53 -14.76
N THR A 125 6.92 4.26 -14.26
CA THR A 125 7.17 5.59 -13.69
C THR A 125 8.02 5.49 -12.43
N SER A 126 8.91 6.48 -12.20
CA SER A 126 9.73 6.57 -10.98
C SER A 126 8.86 6.59 -9.71
N LEU A 127 9.45 6.30 -8.53
CA LEU A 127 8.73 6.31 -7.25
C LEU A 127 8.01 7.65 -7.02
N ALA A 128 8.72 8.78 -7.13
CA ALA A 128 8.12 10.09 -6.90
C ALA A 128 6.99 10.41 -7.86
N ARG A 129 7.18 10.10 -9.16
CA ARG A 129 6.13 10.28 -10.17
C ARG A 129 4.93 9.37 -9.90
N THR A 130 5.15 8.12 -9.53
CA THR A 130 4.08 7.15 -9.20
C THR A 130 3.25 7.62 -8.02
N VAL A 131 3.89 8.11 -6.95
CA VAL A 131 3.20 8.67 -5.78
C VAL A 131 2.30 9.84 -6.16
N VAL A 132 2.80 10.80 -6.95
CA VAL A 132 1.99 11.94 -7.39
C VAL A 132 0.82 11.50 -8.26
N ASP A 133 1.03 10.55 -9.17
CA ASP A 133 -0.04 10.00 -10.00
C ASP A 133 -1.08 9.24 -9.17
N LEU A 134 -0.68 8.49 -8.13
CA LEU A 134 -1.61 7.87 -7.17
C LEU A 134 -2.37 8.94 -6.38
N ALA A 135 -1.65 9.86 -5.74
CA ALA A 135 -2.24 10.90 -4.90
C ALA A 135 -3.29 11.75 -5.62
N ARG A 136 -3.18 11.85 -6.96
CA ARG A 136 -4.18 12.51 -7.80
C ARG A 136 -5.42 11.67 -8.08
N THR A 137 -5.32 10.34 -8.04
CA THR A 137 -6.30 9.43 -8.65
C THR A 137 -6.96 8.44 -7.68
N VAL A 138 -6.30 8.11 -6.56
CA VAL A 138 -6.86 7.23 -5.53
C VAL A 138 -7.41 8.03 -4.34
N PRO A 139 -8.17 7.44 -3.41
CA PRO A 139 -8.54 8.06 -2.13
C PRO A 139 -7.32 8.57 -1.37
N PHE A 140 -7.53 9.63 -0.57
CA PHE A 140 -6.46 10.35 0.14
C PHE A 140 -5.58 9.43 0.98
N GLU A 141 -6.19 8.56 1.76
CA GLU A 141 -5.52 7.62 2.68
C GLU A 141 -4.58 6.66 1.95
N TRP A 142 -4.96 6.18 0.77
CA TRP A 142 -4.09 5.33 -0.05
C TRP A 142 -2.96 6.12 -0.72
N GLY A 143 -3.21 7.38 -1.06
CA GLY A 143 -2.16 8.30 -1.50
C GLY A 143 -1.11 8.52 -0.41
N VAL A 144 -1.55 8.71 0.84
CA VAL A 144 -0.68 8.84 2.03
C VAL A 144 0.13 7.56 2.24
N ALA A 145 -0.53 6.39 2.21
CA ALA A 145 0.17 5.12 2.40
C ALA A 145 1.28 4.88 1.36
N ALA A 146 1.04 5.26 0.10
CA ALA A 146 2.05 5.19 -0.95
C ALA A 146 3.18 6.20 -0.75
N ALA A 147 2.87 7.43 -0.33
CA ALA A 147 3.86 8.48 -0.08
C ALA A 147 4.76 8.12 1.12
N ASP A 148 4.19 7.69 2.23
CA ASP A 148 4.92 7.23 3.42
C ASP A 148 5.85 6.06 3.08
N ALA A 149 5.34 5.06 2.35
CA ALA A 149 6.16 3.92 1.91
C ALA A 149 7.32 4.35 1.01
N THR A 150 7.13 5.36 0.18
CA THR A 150 8.17 5.90 -0.69
C THR A 150 9.24 6.65 0.09
N LEU A 151 8.87 7.46 1.09
CA LEU A 151 9.82 8.10 2.00
C LEU A 151 10.61 7.06 2.80
N ARG A 152 9.96 6.00 3.27
CA ARG A 152 10.60 4.88 3.98
C ARG A 152 11.58 4.10 3.09
N GLN A 153 11.36 4.07 1.77
CA GLN A 153 12.32 3.53 0.79
C GLN A 153 13.51 4.48 0.52
N GLY A 154 13.61 5.61 1.21
CA GLY A 154 14.73 6.56 1.12
C GLY A 154 14.58 7.66 0.08
N VAL A 155 13.44 7.77 -0.59
CA VAL A 155 13.17 8.90 -1.49
C VAL A 155 13.07 10.18 -0.66
N GLN A 156 13.83 11.20 -1.03
CA GLN A 156 13.84 12.47 -0.30
C GLN A 156 12.52 13.25 -0.54
N PRO A 157 11.99 13.98 0.46
CA PRO A 157 10.78 14.78 0.32
C PRO A 157 10.82 15.75 -0.88
N VAL A 158 11.96 16.36 -1.14
CA VAL A 158 12.14 17.28 -2.27
C VAL A 158 11.83 16.62 -3.63
N ALA A 159 12.06 15.32 -3.78
CA ALA A 159 11.73 14.62 -5.03
C ALA A 159 10.21 14.51 -5.24
N LEU A 160 9.42 14.38 -4.17
CA LEU A 160 7.96 14.42 -4.24
C LEU A 160 7.46 15.82 -4.60
N GLU A 161 8.05 16.87 -4.04
CA GLU A 161 7.73 18.27 -4.36
C GLU A 161 8.03 18.60 -5.82
N GLN A 162 9.20 18.20 -6.33
CA GLN A 162 9.56 18.35 -7.75
C GLN A 162 8.58 17.61 -8.67
N ALA A 163 8.16 16.40 -8.30
CA ALA A 163 7.16 15.65 -9.07
C ALA A 163 5.78 16.33 -9.04
N LEU A 164 5.38 16.96 -7.92
CA LEU A 164 4.18 17.81 -7.84
C LEU A 164 4.26 19.00 -8.81
N ASP A 165 5.38 19.68 -8.86
CA ASP A 165 5.56 20.87 -9.72
C ASP A 165 5.49 20.51 -11.20
N ARG A 166 6.08 19.40 -11.61
CA ARG A 166 5.97 18.87 -12.97
C ARG A 166 4.53 18.50 -13.34
N ALA A 167 3.74 18.03 -12.36
CA ALA A 167 2.35 17.64 -12.54
C ALA A 167 1.34 18.78 -12.37
N ARG A 168 1.76 20.03 -12.07
CA ARG A 168 0.93 21.15 -11.59
C ARG A 168 -0.36 21.44 -12.36
N ARG A 169 -0.39 21.15 -13.66
CA ARG A 169 -1.54 21.37 -14.54
C ARG A 169 -2.45 20.15 -14.72
N ARG A 170 -2.18 19.04 -14.02
CA ARG A 170 -2.98 17.81 -14.17
C ARG A 170 -4.17 17.82 -13.19
N PRO A 171 -5.29 17.16 -13.53
CA PRO A 171 -6.41 17.02 -12.62
C PRO A 171 -6.00 16.33 -11.30
N GLY A 172 -6.63 16.71 -10.18
CA GLY A 172 -6.42 16.09 -8.87
C GLY A 172 -5.24 16.66 -8.06
N MET A 173 -4.55 17.71 -8.53
CA MET A 173 -3.37 18.27 -7.86
C MET A 173 -3.62 18.83 -6.46
N ARG A 174 -4.84 19.34 -6.17
CA ARG A 174 -5.19 19.78 -4.80
C ARG A 174 -5.04 18.64 -3.79
N ARG A 175 -5.54 17.45 -4.16
CA ARG A 175 -5.40 16.24 -3.31
C ARG A 175 -3.95 15.77 -3.23
N ALA A 176 -3.22 15.76 -4.36
CA ALA A 176 -1.83 15.35 -4.37
C ALA A 176 -0.95 16.22 -3.47
N ARG A 177 -1.11 17.54 -3.50
CA ARG A 177 -0.40 18.45 -2.58
C ARG A 177 -0.73 18.15 -1.12
N ARG A 178 -2.01 17.92 -0.80
CA ARG A 178 -2.42 17.54 0.57
C ARG A 178 -1.79 16.21 1.01
N VAL A 179 -1.69 15.22 0.12
CA VAL A 179 -1.03 13.94 0.40
C VAL A 179 0.45 14.15 0.69
N VAL A 180 1.18 14.85 -0.19
CA VAL A 180 2.62 15.05 -0.03
C VAL A 180 2.92 15.90 1.22
N ALA A 181 2.15 16.94 1.50
CA ALA A 181 2.29 17.73 2.71
C ALA A 181 2.02 16.95 4.00
N PHE A 182 1.21 15.89 3.94
CA PHE A 182 0.90 15.03 5.08
C PHE A 182 1.81 13.80 5.17
N ALA A 183 2.61 13.50 4.15
CA ALA A 183 3.45 12.31 4.10
C ALA A 183 4.51 12.29 5.22
N ASP A 184 4.71 11.11 5.82
CA ASP A 184 5.67 10.91 6.90
C ASP A 184 6.22 9.46 6.84
N GLY A 185 7.51 9.32 6.54
CA GLY A 185 8.18 8.02 6.41
C GLY A 185 8.35 7.26 7.74
N ARG A 186 8.00 7.86 8.89
CA ARG A 186 8.05 7.19 10.19
C ARG A 186 6.92 6.15 10.38
N ALA A 187 5.81 6.26 9.64
CA ALA A 187 4.79 5.21 9.67
C ALA A 187 5.38 3.89 9.15
N GLY A 188 5.46 2.86 9.99
CA GLY A 188 6.19 1.62 9.72
C GLY A 188 5.47 0.65 8.78
N SER A 189 4.16 0.80 8.59
CA SER A 189 3.33 -0.10 7.77
C SER A 189 2.25 0.65 6.97
N PRO A 190 1.67 0.00 5.94
CA PRO A 190 0.50 0.56 5.25
C PRO A 190 -0.70 0.80 6.18
N GLY A 191 -0.92 -0.08 7.16
CA GLY A 191 -2.02 0.07 8.13
C GLY A 191 -1.83 1.27 9.04
N GLU A 192 -0.61 1.56 9.47
CA GLU A 192 -0.30 2.77 10.22
C GLU A 192 -0.54 4.03 9.37
N SER A 193 -0.08 4.04 8.12
CA SER A 193 -0.33 5.16 7.19
C SER A 193 -1.81 5.42 6.96
N LEU A 194 -2.61 4.36 6.75
CA LEU A 194 -4.07 4.45 6.62
C LEU A 194 -4.72 4.96 7.92
N SER A 195 -4.28 4.46 9.09
CA SER A 195 -4.78 4.89 10.40
C SER A 195 -4.61 6.38 10.61
N ARG A 196 -3.38 6.91 10.42
CA ARG A 196 -3.13 8.36 10.58
C ARG A 196 -3.89 9.22 9.58
N ALA A 197 -4.08 8.74 8.35
CA ALA A 197 -4.88 9.42 7.36
C ALA A 197 -6.37 9.46 7.76
N HIS A 198 -6.91 8.36 8.29
CA HIS A 198 -8.26 8.32 8.83
C HIS A 198 -8.41 9.21 10.07
N PHE A 199 -7.43 9.24 10.97
CA PHE A 199 -7.44 10.15 12.13
C PHE A 199 -7.56 11.62 11.68
N LEU A 200 -6.75 12.04 10.69
CA LEU A 200 -6.86 13.38 10.12
C LEU A 200 -8.26 13.64 9.53
N LEU A 201 -8.78 12.70 8.75
CA LEU A 201 -10.07 12.87 8.06
C LEU A 201 -11.25 12.89 9.03
N GLN A 202 -11.13 12.21 10.16
CA GLN A 202 -12.15 12.12 11.20
C GLN A 202 -11.94 13.14 12.33
N GLY A 203 -10.92 14.01 12.25
CA GLY A 203 -10.67 15.04 13.29
C GLY A 203 -10.22 14.48 14.63
N VAL A 204 -9.52 13.34 14.66
CA VAL A 204 -8.80 12.86 15.83
C VAL A 204 -7.52 13.70 15.98
N PRO A 205 -7.10 14.09 17.20
CA PRO A 205 -5.83 14.77 17.43
C PRO A 205 -4.66 14.03 16.78
N ALA A 206 -3.71 14.78 16.22
CA ALA A 206 -2.56 14.18 15.53
C ALA A 206 -1.66 13.44 16.56
N PRO A 207 -1.38 12.15 16.38
CA PRO A 207 -0.46 11.43 17.24
C PRO A 207 1.00 11.72 16.91
N VAL A 208 1.88 11.51 17.88
CA VAL A 208 3.30 11.31 17.65
C VAL A 208 3.50 9.90 17.10
N LEU A 209 4.21 9.77 15.95
CA LEU A 209 4.50 8.45 15.36
C LEU A 209 5.69 7.80 16.05
N GLN A 210 5.66 6.47 16.16
CA GLN A 210 6.73 5.64 16.73
C GLN A 210 7.13 6.14 18.12
N ARG A 211 6.12 6.26 18.99
CA ARG A 211 6.30 6.80 20.35
C ARG A 211 7.08 5.83 21.23
N VAL A 212 8.26 6.25 21.69
CA VAL A 212 9.05 5.52 22.71
C VAL A 212 8.56 5.91 24.09
N VAL A 213 8.08 4.94 24.88
CA VAL A 213 7.75 5.10 26.28
C VAL A 213 8.95 4.73 27.13
N ARG A 214 9.24 5.54 28.14
CA ARG A 214 10.34 5.36 29.09
C ARG A 214 9.84 5.47 30.51
N THR A 215 10.51 4.77 31.44
CA THR A 215 10.34 4.95 32.88
C THR A 215 10.87 6.33 33.31
N ALA A 216 10.57 6.75 34.54
CA ALA A 216 11.16 7.94 35.14
C ALA A 216 12.72 7.90 35.21
N SER A 217 13.31 6.69 35.27
CA SER A 217 14.77 6.48 35.22
C SER A 217 15.35 6.45 33.80
N GLY A 218 14.53 6.65 32.75
CA GLY A 218 14.96 6.68 31.33
C GLY A 218 15.02 5.32 30.63
N ILE A 219 14.68 4.22 31.30
CA ILE A 219 14.66 2.87 30.71
C ILE A 219 13.53 2.79 29.70
N VAL A 220 13.81 2.24 28.51
CA VAL A 220 12.78 2.03 27.47
C VAL A 220 11.84 0.92 27.89
N VAL A 221 10.56 1.24 27.99
CA VAL A 221 9.45 0.32 28.26
C VAL A 221 8.97 -0.35 26.98
N GLY A 222 8.80 0.44 25.93
CA GLY A 222 8.35 -0.05 24.65
C GLY A 222 8.19 1.06 23.59
N LEU A 223 7.83 0.64 22.39
CA LEU A 223 7.55 1.49 21.23
C LEU A 223 6.10 1.26 20.82
N GLY A 224 5.30 2.33 20.73
CA GLY A 224 3.95 2.30 20.17
C GLY A 224 3.91 2.99 18.80
N ASP A 225 3.07 2.51 17.88
CA ASP A 225 2.96 3.09 16.55
C ASP A 225 2.49 4.55 16.60
N PHE A 226 1.63 4.87 17.58
CA PHE A 226 1.03 6.19 17.81
C PHE A 226 1.09 6.53 19.28
N GLY A 227 1.35 7.79 19.62
CA GLY A 227 1.29 8.30 20.99
C GLY A 227 0.57 9.63 21.08
N TRP A 228 -0.30 9.77 22.07
CA TRP A 228 -0.90 11.03 22.51
C TRP A 228 -0.39 11.31 23.93
N GLU A 229 0.58 12.22 24.04
CA GLU A 229 1.33 12.42 25.29
C GLU A 229 0.50 13.02 26.38
N ASP A 230 -0.27 14.05 26.07
CA ASP A 230 -1.10 14.78 27.07
C ASP A 230 -2.17 13.86 27.68
N GLU A 231 -2.65 12.91 26.89
CA GLU A 231 -3.64 11.93 27.30
C GLU A 231 -3.03 10.61 27.81
N ARG A 232 -1.72 10.43 27.71
CA ARG A 232 -1.06 9.16 28.05
C ARG A 232 -1.67 7.95 27.33
N VAL A 233 -1.96 8.07 26.03
CA VAL A 233 -2.53 6.99 25.21
C VAL A 233 -1.52 6.54 24.17
N ILE A 234 -1.34 5.23 24.07
CA ILE A 234 -0.62 4.53 22.99
C ILE A 234 -1.62 3.87 22.07
N GLY A 235 -1.44 4.05 20.78
CA GLY A 235 -2.17 3.35 19.73
C GLY A 235 -1.28 2.36 18.97
N GLU A 236 -1.80 1.19 18.66
CA GLU A 236 -1.08 0.19 17.87
C GLU A 236 -1.95 -0.37 16.77
N PHE A 237 -1.38 -0.44 15.56
CA PHE A 237 -2.00 -1.13 14.44
C PHE A 237 -1.54 -2.59 14.41
N ASP A 238 -2.43 -3.51 14.70
CA ASP A 238 -2.18 -4.95 14.60
C ASP A 238 -2.51 -5.47 13.20
N GLY A 239 -1.49 -5.56 12.36
CA GLY A 239 -1.60 -6.22 11.07
C GLY A 239 -1.54 -7.73 11.29
N ALA A 240 -2.66 -8.44 11.14
CA ALA A 240 -2.83 -9.89 11.35
C ALA A 240 -1.80 -10.83 10.67
N LEU A 241 -0.78 -10.29 10.00
CA LEU A 241 0.32 -11.03 9.36
C LEU A 241 1.47 -11.40 10.31
N LYS A 242 1.43 -11.00 11.58
CA LYS A 242 2.49 -11.37 12.56
C LYS A 242 2.41 -12.83 13.05
N TYR A 243 1.41 -13.59 12.64
CA TYR A 243 1.24 -15.00 13.04
C TYR A 243 1.88 -16.01 12.08
N ASP A 244 2.67 -15.58 11.10
CA ASP A 244 3.41 -16.46 10.20
C ASP A 244 4.70 -16.93 10.88
N GLY A 245 4.55 -17.86 11.85
CA GLY A 245 5.51 -18.93 12.20
C GLY A 245 6.99 -18.61 12.53
N GLY A 246 7.39 -17.32 12.63
CA GLY A 246 8.81 -16.94 12.69
C GLY A 246 9.37 -16.57 14.09
N LEU A 247 8.55 -16.42 15.12
CA LEU A 247 8.98 -15.85 16.42
C LEU A 247 8.58 -16.73 17.62
N GLY A 248 9.15 -17.94 17.75
CA GLY A 248 9.03 -18.72 18.97
C GLY A 248 7.68 -19.45 19.15
N ARG A 249 7.50 -20.08 20.31
CA ARG A 249 6.23 -20.75 20.65
C ARG A 249 5.12 -19.70 20.79
N PRO A 250 3.90 -19.93 20.28
CA PRO A 250 2.78 -18.99 20.39
C PRO A 250 2.54 -18.46 21.82
N GLU A 251 2.75 -19.31 22.84
CA GLU A 251 2.60 -18.98 24.26
C GLU A 251 3.62 -17.93 24.72
N ASP A 252 4.89 -18.03 24.28
CA ASP A 252 5.95 -17.08 24.64
C ASP A 252 5.69 -15.70 24.04
N VAL A 253 5.18 -15.66 22.80
CA VAL A 253 4.80 -14.42 22.11
C VAL A 253 3.64 -13.72 22.83
N ILE A 254 2.61 -14.48 23.22
CA ILE A 254 1.45 -13.95 23.97
C ILE A 254 1.89 -13.42 25.34
N MET A 255 2.77 -14.15 26.02
CA MET A 255 3.26 -13.72 27.34
C MET A 255 4.15 -12.48 27.26
N ALA A 256 5.01 -12.37 26.23
CA ALA A 256 5.82 -11.16 25.99
C ALA A 256 4.94 -9.95 25.72
N GLU A 257 3.88 -10.11 24.93
CA GLU A 257 2.94 -9.06 24.60
C GLU A 257 2.15 -8.60 25.83
N LYS A 258 1.67 -9.51 26.67
CA LYS A 258 1.02 -9.17 27.94
C LYS A 258 1.94 -8.41 28.90
N ARG A 259 3.21 -8.82 28.98
CA ARG A 259 4.21 -8.10 29.79
C ARG A 259 4.45 -6.70 29.28
N ARG A 260 4.53 -6.51 27.97
CA ARG A 260 4.69 -5.20 27.33
C ARG A 260 3.48 -4.31 27.60
N GLU A 261 2.27 -4.84 27.47
CA GLU A 261 1.05 -4.11 27.80
C GLU A 261 1.00 -3.70 29.27
N GLN A 262 1.36 -4.61 30.19
CA GLN A 262 1.42 -4.29 31.62
C GLN A 262 2.47 -3.21 31.90
N ALA A 263 3.63 -3.27 31.29
CA ALA A 263 4.68 -2.27 31.46
C ALA A 263 4.24 -0.86 30.97
N PHE A 264 3.45 -0.75 29.88
CA PHE A 264 2.84 0.53 29.50
C PHE A 264 1.87 1.04 30.58
N ARG A 265 1.04 0.15 31.15
CA ARG A 265 0.07 0.52 32.21
C ARG A 265 0.76 0.96 33.49
N ASP A 266 1.85 0.29 33.89
CA ASP A 266 2.64 0.64 35.08
C ASP A 266 3.23 2.06 34.97
N GLU A 267 3.54 2.52 33.74
CA GLU A 267 3.97 3.88 33.46
C GLU A 267 2.81 4.85 33.19
N GLY A 268 1.58 4.45 33.48
CA GLY A 268 0.38 5.29 33.33
C GLY A 268 -0.10 5.50 31.90
N TRP A 269 0.28 4.63 30.96
CA TRP A 269 -0.17 4.70 29.58
C TRP A 269 -1.34 3.76 29.30
N TRP A 270 -2.36 4.27 28.63
CA TRP A 270 -3.49 3.47 28.16
C TRP A 270 -3.24 2.99 26.75
N LEU A 271 -3.37 1.67 26.50
CA LEU A 271 -3.13 1.08 25.19
C LEU A 271 -4.44 0.81 24.44
N VAL A 272 -4.53 1.26 23.20
CA VAL A 272 -5.64 0.97 22.29
C VAL A 272 -5.11 0.31 21.00
N ARG A 273 -5.70 -0.82 20.59
CA ARG A 273 -5.29 -1.57 19.40
C ARG A 273 -6.41 -1.67 18.39
N TRP A 274 -6.06 -1.73 17.12
CA TRP A 274 -7.00 -1.96 16.02
C TRP A 274 -6.29 -2.68 14.87
N GLY A 275 -7.09 -3.36 14.02
CA GLY A 275 -6.60 -4.08 12.86
C GLY A 275 -7.28 -3.63 11.57
N TRP A 276 -7.16 -4.45 10.54
CA TRP A 276 -7.71 -4.17 9.21
C TRP A 276 -9.24 -4.03 9.21
N SER A 277 -9.95 -4.78 10.05
CA SER A 277 -11.41 -4.72 10.14
C SER A 277 -11.91 -3.35 10.61
N GLU A 278 -11.19 -2.72 11.54
CA GLU A 278 -11.51 -1.39 12.05
C GLU A 278 -11.16 -0.28 11.05
N LEU A 279 -10.10 -0.46 10.27
CA LEU A 279 -9.77 0.49 9.19
C LEU A 279 -10.85 0.59 8.12
N LEU A 280 -11.66 -0.46 7.93
CA LEU A 280 -12.81 -0.42 7.02
C LEU A 280 -13.99 0.41 7.57
N ARG A 281 -13.95 0.78 8.86
CA ARG A 281 -14.97 1.56 9.57
C ARG A 281 -14.33 2.76 10.27
N PRO A 282 -13.78 3.72 9.51
CA PRO A 282 -12.94 4.78 10.06
C PRO A 282 -13.63 5.69 11.09
N ALA A 283 -14.94 5.90 10.97
CA ALA A 283 -15.70 6.69 11.95
C ALA A 283 -15.79 5.97 13.32
N GLU A 284 -16.03 4.64 13.31
CA GLU A 284 -16.08 3.85 14.56
C GLU A 284 -14.69 3.76 15.21
N LEU A 285 -13.63 3.60 14.40
CA LEU A 285 -12.26 3.64 14.89
C LEU A 285 -11.93 4.98 15.54
N ALA A 286 -12.26 6.07 14.89
CA ALA A 286 -12.03 7.41 15.41
C ALA A 286 -12.77 7.64 16.75
N GLU A 287 -14.01 7.19 16.86
CA GLU A 287 -14.78 7.26 18.10
C GLU A 287 -14.16 6.42 19.22
N ARG A 288 -13.67 5.23 18.91
CA ARG A 288 -12.94 4.39 19.86
C ARG A 288 -11.67 5.07 20.37
N VAL A 289 -10.89 5.69 19.48
CA VAL A 289 -9.69 6.42 19.86
C VAL A 289 -10.04 7.64 20.71
N ARG A 290 -11.07 8.44 20.36
CA ARG A 290 -11.51 9.57 21.18
C ARG A 290 -11.90 9.14 22.59
N ARG A 291 -12.66 8.04 22.74
CA ARG A 291 -12.99 7.51 24.09
C ARG A 291 -11.75 7.14 24.89
N ALA A 292 -10.71 6.58 24.23
CA ALA A 292 -9.45 6.31 24.91
C ALA A 292 -8.73 7.59 25.35
N LEU A 293 -8.70 8.63 24.48
CA LEU A 293 -8.12 9.94 24.82
C LEU A 293 -8.88 10.61 25.99
N ASP A 294 -10.22 10.57 25.99
CA ASP A 294 -11.02 11.10 27.08
C ASP A 294 -10.82 10.33 28.39
N HIS A 295 -10.59 9.01 28.31
CA HIS A 295 -10.21 8.21 29.47
C HIS A 295 -8.87 8.65 30.03
N GLY A 296 -7.86 8.79 29.16
CA GLY A 296 -6.52 9.21 29.55
C GLY A 296 -6.51 10.58 30.24
N ARG A 297 -7.21 11.59 29.67
CA ARG A 297 -7.35 12.91 30.29
C ARG A 297 -7.88 12.86 31.73
N ARG A 298 -8.88 11.99 32.00
CA ARG A 298 -9.44 11.83 33.35
C ARG A 298 -8.49 11.18 34.35
N GLN A 299 -7.48 10.45 33.88
CA GLN A 299 -6.47 9.82 34.74
C GLN A 299 -5.28 10.75 35.01
N THR A 300 -5.05 11.74 34.17
CA THR A 300 -3.95 12.71 34.28
C THR A 300 -4.36 14.03 34.95
N SER A 301 -5.66 14.25 35.15
CA SER A 301 -6.24 15.41 35.89
C SER A 301 -6.42 15.08 37.36
#